data_088909eb2c09cb14a228d78a77ddc73a
#
_entry.id   088909eb2c09cb14a228d78a77ddc73a
#
_cell.length_a   1.000
_cell.length_b   1.000
_cell.length_c   1.000
_cell.angle_alpha   90.00
_cell.angle_beta   90.00
_cell.angle_gamma   90.00
#
_symmetry.space_group_name_H-M   'P 1'
#
loop_
_entity.id
_entity.type
_entity.pdbx_description
1 polymer ?
#
loop_
_entity_poly.entity_id
_entity_poly.type
_entity_poly.pdbx_seq_one_letter_code
_entity_poly.pdbx_strand_id
1 'polypeptide(L)'
;GITISPFQIASAYSVFANNGVFKDFTLIKDDISTSRQIISPESASYVLNALQEVVQDGTAPAANIKGFSVAGKTGTAHQIRGRSGYAEDLYIASFAGITPLSDESLTIFVSINNPGLNSYTGGAVAAPVFAKIAESSLNHLGYFEDE
;
A
#
# COMPACT_ATOMS: atom_id res chain seq x y z
N GLY A 1 -12.17 -9.54 13.05
CA GLY A 1 -11.34 -8.67 12.21
C GLY A 1 -11.23 -7.28 12.81
N ILE A 2 -10.29 -6.49 12.33
CA ILE A 2 -10.13 -5.08 12.71
C ILE A 2 -10.76 -4.24 11.62
N THR A 3 -11.63 -3.30 11.99
CA THR A 3 -12.17 -2.31 11.07
C THR A 3 -11.22 -1.11 11.02
N ILE A 4 -10.74 -0.79 9.84
CA ILE A 4 -9.78 0.28 9.61
C ILE A 4 -10.14 1.00 8.30
N SER A 5 -9.97 2.32 8.23
CA SER A 5 -10.21 3.06 7.01
C SER A 5 -9.02 2.93 6.02
N PRO A 6 -9.26 3.06 4.71
CA PRO A 6 -8.19 3.09 3.69
C PRO A 6 -7.10 4.09 4.01
N PHE A 7 -7.49 5.26 4.49
CA PHE A 7 -6.59 6.33 4.91
C PHE A 7 -5.67 5.91 6.06
N GLN A 8 -6.21 5.25 7.10
CA GLN A 8 -5.41 4.75 8.22
C GLN A 8 -4.42 3.67 7.79
N ILE A 9 -4.77 2.82 6.80
CA ILE A 9 -3.84 1.84 6.24
C ILE A 9 -2.69 2.54 5.53
N ALA A 10 -2.98 3.51 4.65
CA ALA A 10 -1.93 4.26 3.95
C ALA A 10 -1.01 4.97 4.94
N SER A 11 -1.56 5.62 5.98
CA SER A 11 -0.79 6.27 7.04
C SER A 11 0.08 5.29 7.84
N ALA A 12 -0.43 4.07 8.11
CA ALA A 12 0.35 3.05 8.80
C ALA A 12 1.52 2.54 7.95
N TYR A 13 1.31 2.35 6.63
CA TYR A 13 2.38 1.94 5.72
C TYR A 13 3.44 3.02 5.53
N SER A 14 3.10 4.30 5.59
CA SER A 14 4.06 5.41 5.50
C SER A 14 5.12 5.38 6.63
N VAL A 15 4.82 4.73 7.75
CA VAL A 15 5.79 4.54 8.85
C VAL A 15 7.03 3.77 8.38
N PHE A 16 6.85 2.75 7.53
CA PHE A 16 7.97 1.97 7.00
C PHE A 16 8.85 2.79 6.06
N ALA A 17 8.24 3.63 5.22
CA ALA A 17 8.94 4.55 4.33
C ALA A 17 9.67 5.68 5.08
N ASN A 18 9.17 6.06 6.26
CA ASN A 18 9.71 7.14 7.09
C ASN A 18 10.61 6.65 8.24
N ASN A 19 11.37 5.58 8.04
CA ASN A 19 12.30 5.04 9.04
C ASN A 19 11.65 4.78 10.42
N GLY A 20 10.41 4.31 10.41
CA GLY A 20 9.66 3.99 11.62
C GLY A 20 8.96 5.19 12.28
N VAL A 21 8.99 6.35 11.65
CA VAL A 21 8.33 7.57 12.15
C VAL A 21 6.93 7.70 11.59
N PHE A 22 5.95 7.80 12.45
CA PHE A 22 4.60 8.20 12.09
C PHE A 22 4.53 9.73 12.01
N LYS A 23 4.02 10.26 10.92
CA LYS A 23 3.73 11.69 10.74
C LYS A 23 2.22 11.87 10.71
N ASP A 24 1.71 12.82 11.49
CA ASP A 24 0.30 13.17 11.42
C ASP A 24 0.00 13.77 10.04
N PHE A 25 -1.12 13.35 9.50
CA PHE A 25 -1.55 13.80 8.19
C PHE A 25 -2.13 15.21 8.26
N THR A 26 -1.78 16.04 7.30
CA THR A 26 -2.40 17.34 7.08
C THR A 26 -2.85 17.51 5.62
N LEU A 27 -3.98 18.17 5.42
CA LEU A 27 -4.48 18.61 4.11
C LEU A 27 -4.16 20.09 3.85
N ILE A 28 -3.62 20.76 4.86
CA ILE A 28 -3.32 22.19 4.78
C ILE A 28 -1.84 22.34 4.47
N LYS A 29 -1.55 23.05 3.39
CA LYS A 29 -0.17 23.34 3.02
C LYS A 29 0.50 24.17 4.13
N ASP A 30 1.75 23.83 4.44
CA ASP A 30 2.57 24.49 5.46
C ASP A 30 2.04 24.37 6.91
N ASP A 31 1.08 23.47 7.15
CA ASP A 31 0.63 23.15 8.49
C ASP A 31 1.68 22.32 9.25
N ILE A 32 1.76 22.53 10.56
CA ILE A 32 2.72 21.82 11.42
C ILE A 32 2.13 20.45 11.73
N SER A 33 2.68 19.40 11.11
CA SER A 33 2.36 18.03 11.49
C SER A 33 3.24 17.58 12.64
N THR A 34 2.68 16.89 13.63
CA THR A 34 3.46 16.22 14.66
C THR A 34 4.03 14.91 14.12
N SER A 35 5.18 14.51 14.66
CA SER A 35 5.78 13.23 14.29
C SER A 35 6.25 12.50 15.54
N ARG A 36 6.19 11.16 15.51
CA ARG A 36 6.64 10.31 16.61
C ARG A 36 7.25 9.01 16.09
N GLN A 37 8.32 8.55 16.74
CA GLN A 37 8.89 7.24 16.47
C GLN A 37 7.93 6.16 16.98
N ILE A 38 7.51 5.23 16.10
CA ILE A 38 6.60 4.12 16.43
C ILE A 38 7.37 2.81 16.53
N ILE A 39 8.31 2.57 15.60
CA ILE A 39 9.21 1.42 15.58
C ILE A 39 10.62 1.92 15.27
N SER A 40 11.63 1.10 15.56
CA SER A 40 13.01 1.48 15.25
C SER A 40 13.25 1.56 13.74
N PRO A 41 14.23 2.36 13.28
CA PRO A 41 14.61 2.42 11.86
C PRO A 41 14.99 1.05 11.29
N GLU A 42 15.70 0.22 12.08
CA GLU A 42 16.10 -1.13 11.67
C GLU A 42 14.87 -2.03 11.44
N SER A 43 13.87 -1.95 12.34
CA SER A 43 12.62 -2.70 12.18
C SER A 43 11.83 -2.23 10.96
N ALA A 44 11.78 -0.93 10.72
CA ALA A 44 11.12 -0.35 9.56
C ALA A 44 11.78 -0.83 8.25
N SER A 45 13.11 -0.77 8.18
CA SER A 45 13.90 -1.25 7.03
C SER A 45 13.72 -2.75 6.80
N TYR A 46 13.73 -3.56 7.86
CA TYR A 46 13.48 -5.00 7.75
C TYR A 46 12.11 -5.30 7.13
N VAL A 47 11.05 -4.63 7.61
CA VAL A 47 9.70 -4.81 7.06
C VAL A 47 9.62 -4.30 5.62
N LEU A 48 10.24 -3.16 5.30
CA LEU A 48 10.26 -2.60 3.95
C LEU A 48 10.89 -3.56 2.94
N ASN A 49 12.03 -4.19 3.30
CA ASN A 49 12.68 -5.19 2.48
C ASN A 49 11.77 -6.43 2.27
N ALA A 50 11.13 -6.92 3.33
CA ALA A 50 10.18 -8.02 3.22
C ALA A 50 8.97 -7.68 2.32
N LEU A 51 8.48 -6.44 2.35
CA LEU A 51 7.42 -5.96 1.47
C LEU A 51 7.89 -5.82 0.01
N GLN A 52 9.16 -5.54 -0.23
CA GLN A 52 9.74 -5.52 -1.57
C GLN A 52 9.80 -6.94 -2.18
N GLU A 53 10.20 -7.94 -1.40
CA GLU A 53 10.19 -9.36 -1.82
C GLU A 53 8.77 -9.83 -2.23
N VAL A 54 7.71 -9.32 -1.57
CA VAL A 54 6.32 -9.64 -1.95
C VAL A 54 6.01 -9.19 -3.37
N VAL A 55 6.60 -8.10 -3.83
CA VAL A 55 6.40 -7.57 -5.19
C VAL A 55 7.32 -8.29 -6.19
N GLN A 56 8.55 -8.61 -5.82
CA GLN A 56 9.53 -9.23 -6.72
C GLN A 56 9.21 -10.72 -6.96
N ASP A 57 9.06 -11.50 -5.89
CA ASP A 57 8.92 -12.97 -5.94
C ASP A 57 7.68 -13.52 -5.24
N GLY A 58 6.81 -12.65 -4.71
CA GLY A 58 5.67 -13.04 -3.88
C GLY A 58 4.31 -12.95 -4.56
N THR A 59 3.32 -12.46 -3.82
CA THR A 59 1.90 -12.44 -4.22
C THR A 59 1.48 -11.25 -5.06
N ALA A 60 2.40 -10.32 -5.37
CA ALA A 60 2.08 -9.06 -6.03
C ALA A 60 3.03 -8.67 -7.19
N PRO A 61 3.43 -9.56 -8.11
CA PRO A 61 4.30 -9.17 -9.22
C PRO A 61 3.65 -8.13 -10.14
N ALA A 62 2.32 -8.06 -10.17
CA ALA A 62 1.57 -7.07 -10.94
C ALA A 62 1.61 -5.64 -10.35
N ALA A 63 2.21 -5.45 -9.16
CA ALA A 63 2.50 -4.14 -8.59
C ALA A 63 3.84 -3.56 -9.06
N ASN A 64 4.67 -4.36 -9.73
CA ASN A 64 5.98 -3.92 -10.19
C ASN A 64 5.85 -2.79 -11.21
N ILE A 65 6.71 -1.78 -11.08
CA ILE A 65 6.79 -0.63 -11.99
C ILE A 65 8.21 -0.60 -12.55
N LYS A 66 8.31 -0.64 -13.88
CA LYS A 66 9.62 -0.61 -14.53
C LYS A 66 10.38 0.67 -14.17
N GLY A 67 11.62 0.53 -13.72
CA GLY A 67 12.49 1.65 -13.36
C GLY A 67 12.22 2.24 -11.98
N PHE A 68 11.37 1.62 -11.15
CA PHE A 68 11.12 2.08 -9.77
C PHE A 68 11.06 0.91 -8.80
N SER A 69 11.66 1.11 -7.63
CA SER A 69 11.55 0.17 -6.53
C SER A 69 10.15 0.23 -5.89
N VAL A 70 9.54 -0.92 -5.66
CA VAL A 70 8.20 -1.04 -5.10
C VAL A 70 8.21 -2.03 -3.93
N ALA A 71 7.61 -1.63 -2.82
CA ALA A 71 7.32 -2.50 -1.68
C ALA A 71 5.81 -2.51 -1.40
N GLY A 72 5.23 -3.64 -1.03
CA GLY A 72 3.80 -3.66 -0.75
C GLY A 72 3.25 -5.01 -0.34
N LYS A 73 1.95 -5.02 0.02
CA LYS A 73 1.25 -6.23 0.46
C LYS A 73 -0.17 -6.28 -0.08
N THR A 74 -0.52 -7.45 -0.55
CA THR A 74 -1.90 -7.82 -0.94
C THR A 74 -2.76 -8.11 0.29
N GLY A 75 -4.04 -7.80 0.17
CA GLY A 75 -5.08 -8.26 1.08
C GLY A 75 -6.26 -8.83 0.29
N THR A 76 -6.84 -9.90 0.82
CA THR A 76 -8.09 -10.47 0.30
C THR A 76 -8.93 -10.86 1.52
N ALA A 77 -10.08 -10.23 1.68
CA ALA A 77 -10.97 -10.48 2.80
C ALA A 77 -12.39 -10.75 2.32
N HIS A 78 -13.11 -11.62 3.01
CA HIS A 78 -14.56 -11.76 2.81
C HIS A 78 -15.28 -10.55 3.38
N GLN A 79 -16.34 -10.10 2.70
CA GLN A 79 -17.22 -9.07 3.24
C GLN A 79 -18.10 -9.62 4.38
N ILE A 80 -18.41 -8.76 5.34
CA ILE A 80 -19.35 -9.07 6.42
C ILE A 80 -20.76 -8.78 5.93
N ARG A 81 -21.64 -9.78 6.02
CA ARG A 81 -23.06 -9.66 5.67
C ARG A 81 -23.90 -9.46 6.93
N GLY A 82 -23.85 -8.26 7.48
CA GLY A 82 -24.62 -7.90 8.67
C GLY A 82 -24.41 -8.85 9.85
N ARG A 83 -25.51 -9.38 10.43
CA ARG A 83 -25.46 -10.36 11.54
C ARG A 83 -25.23 -11.80 11.08
N SER A 84 -25.26 -12.07 9.79
CA SER A 84 -25.15 -13.43 9.23
C SER A 84 -23.70 -13.90 9.04
N GLY A 85 -22.70 -13.11 9.46
CA GLY A 85 -21.28 -13.47 9.34
C GLY A 85 -20.67 -13.05 8.00
N TYR A 86 -19.70 -13.84 7.50
CA TYR A 86 -19.01 -13.56 6.26
C TYR A 86 -19.82 -14.02 5.05
N ALA A 87 -19.84 -13.23 3.98
CA ALA A 87 -20.37 -13.66 2.70
C ALA A 87 -19.39 -14.61 2.02
N GLU A 88 -19.89 -15.74 1.49
CA GLU A 88 -19.02 -16.75 0.85
C GLU A 88 -18.48 -16.32 -0.51
N ASP A 89 -19.20 -15.42 -1.18
CA ASP A 89 -18.97 -15.00 -2.57
C ASP A 89 -18.64 -13.51 -2.76
N LEU A 90 -18.52 -12.76 -1.67
CA LEU A 90 -18.22 -11.33 -1.70
C LEU A 90 -16.86 -11.02 -1.07
N TYR A 91 -15.97 -10.46 -1.87
CA TYR A 91 -14.60 -10.17 -1.47
C TYR A 91 -14.29 -8.68 -1.47
N ILE A 92 -13.32 -8.31 -0.64
CA ILE A 92 -12.58 -7.05 -0.73
C ILE A 92 -11.15 -7.40 -1.09
N ALA A 93 -10.73 -6.99 -2.27
CA ALA A 93 -9.36 -7.13 -2.73
C ALA A 93 -8.61 -5.83 -2.49
N SER A 94 -7.43 -5.89 -1.89
CA SER A 94 -6.66 -4.67 -1.59
C SER A 94 -5.17 -4.83 -1.84
N PHE A 95 -4.51 -3.71 -2.00
CA PHE A 95 -3.06 -3.60 -2.06
C PHE A 95 -2.62 -2.29 -1.39
N ALA A 96 -1.67 -2.39 -0.47
CA ALA A 96 -0.97 -1.25 0.11
C ALA A 96 0.47 -1.26 -0.40
N GLY A 97 0.92 -0.18 -1.02
CA GLY A 97 2.26 -0.11 -1.59
C GLY A 97 2.95 1.22 -1.36
N ILE A 98 4.27 1.18 -1.44
CA ILE A 98 5.22 2.29 -1.28
C ILE A 98 6.13 2.29 -2.50
N THR A 99 6.33 3.46 -3.12
CA THR A 99 7.23 3.65 -4.27
C THR A 99 7.54 5.14 -4.51
N PRO A 100 8.74 5.52 -4.97
CA PRO A 100 9.97 4.73 -4.96
C PRO A 100 10.42 4.47 -3.52
N LEU A 101 11.38 3.57 -3.30
CA LEU A 101 11.94 3.32 -1.96
C LEU A 101 13.08 4.29 -1.69
N SER A 102 12.76 5.58 -1.59
CA SER A 102 13.68 6.70 -1.39
C SER A 102 13.14 7.63 -0.29
N ASP A 103 13.86 8.71 0.01
CA ASP A 103 13.47 9.69 1.03
C ASP A 103 12.11 10.37 0.74
N GLU A 104 11.75 10.49 -0.53
CA GLU A 104 10.45 11.01 -0.99
C GLU A 104 9.65 9.90 -1.65
N SER A 105 8.89 9.16 -0.87
CA SER A 105 8.09 8.04 -1.34
C SER A 105 6.59 8.35 -1.34
N LEU A 106 5.86 7.74 -2.27
CA LEU A 106 4.41 7.70 -2.28
C LEU A 106 3.93 6.45 -1.55
N THR A 107 2.95 6.61 -0.68
CA THR A 107 2.22 5.49 -0.09
C THR A 107 0.80 5.48 -0.64
N ILE A 108 0.42 4.41 -1.32
CA ILE A 108 -0.85 4.27 -2.02
C ILE A 108 -1.57 3.02 -1.52
N PHE A 109 -2.84 3.17 -1.16
CA PHE A 109 -3.71 2.06 -0.81
C PHE A 109 -4.86 1.95 -1.81
N VAL A 110 -5.03 0.77 -2.39
CA VAL A 110 -6.11 0.44 -3.32
C VAL A 110 -7.03 -0.59 -2.66
N SER A 111 -8.32 -0.36 -2.72
CA SER A 111 -9.35 -1.30 -2.26
C SER A 111 -10.45 -1.43 -3.32
N ILE A 112 -10.73 -2.67 -3.72
CA ILE A 112 -11.73 -3.01 -4.72
C ILE A 112 -12.77 -3.90 -4.06
N ASN A 113 -14.00 -3.40 -3.98
CA ASN A 113 -15.12 -4.14 -3.44
C ASN A 113 -15.80 -4.96 -4.54
N ASN A 114 -16.04 -6.23 -4.26
CA ASN A 114 -16.72 -7.17 -5.17
C ASN A 114 -16.08 -7.21 -6.59
N PRO A 115 -14.79 -7.54 -6.69
CA PRO A 115 -14.09 -7.55 -7.98
C PRO A 115 -14.59 -8.63 -8.97
N GLY A 116 -15.51 -9.48 -8.52
CA GLY A 116 -16.01 -10.62 -9.28
C GLY A 116 -15.31 -11.94 -8.90
N LEU A 117 -16.00 -13.06 -9.16
CA LEU A 117 -15.53 -14.38 -8.72
C LEU A 117 -14.37 -14.93 -9.56
N ASN A 118 -14.21 -14.47 -10.81
CA ASN A 118 -13.17 -14.96 -11.71
C ASN A 118 -11.76 -14.45 -11.34
N SER A 119 -11.68 -13.29 -10.67
CA SER A 119 -10.42 -12.71 -10.20
C SER A 119 -10.73 -11.81 -9.01
N TYR A 120 -10.42 -12.26 -7.81
CA TYR A 120 -10.81 -11.58 -6.57
C TYR A 120 -9.67 -11.34 -5.60
N THR A 121 -8.45 -11.73 -5.93
CA THR A 121 -7.30 -11.54 -5.05
C THR A 121 -6.70 -10.14 -5.18
N GLY A 122 -6.15 -9.61 -4.09
CA GLY A 122 -5.47 -8.31 -4.10
C GLY A 122 -4.36 -8.21 -5.14
N GLY A 123 -3.58 -9.30 -5.31
CA GLY A 123 -2.51 -9.37 -6.32
C GLY A 123 -3.01 -9.32 -7.76
N ALA A 124 -4.18 -9.93 -8.02
CA ALA A 124 -4.72 -10.00 -9.37
C ALA A 124 -5.48 -8.72 -9.80
N VAL A 125 -6.16 -8.02 -8.87
CA VAL A 125 -7.03 -6.90 -9.24
C VAL A 125 -6.62 -5.56 -8.64
N ALA A 126 -6.07 -5.52 -7.41
CA ALA A 126 -5.68 -4.27 -6.77
C ALA A 126 -4.23 -3.86 -7.08
N ALA A 127 -3.30 -4.82 -7.16
CA ALA A 127 -1.90 -4.55 -7.47
C ALA A 127 -1.69 -3.88 -8.85
N PRO A 128 -2.33 -4.32 -9.96
CA PRO A 128 -2.19 -3.64 -11.25
C PRO A 128 -2.81 -2.23 -11.26
N VAL A 129 -3.84 -1.97 -10.46
CA VAL A 129 -4.41 -0.63 -10.31
C VAL A 129 -3.43 0.28 -9.54
N PHE A 130 -2.82 -0.24 -8.47
CA PHE A 130 -1.75 0.45 -7.76
C PHE A 130 -0.62 0.83 -8.73
N ALA A 131 -0.10 -0.11 -9.52
CA ALA A 131 1.00 0.15 -10.44
C ALA A 131 0.70 1.30 -11.41
N LYS A 132 -0.48 1.32 -12.02
CA LYS A 132 -0.91 2.39 -12.94
C LYS A 132 -1.02 3.75 -12.25
N ILE A 133 -1.60 3.80 -11.04
CA ILE A 133 -1.73 5.05 -10.28
C ILE A 133 -0.34 5.56 -9.90
N ALA A 134 0.51 4.67 -9.38
CA ALA A 134 1.85 5.01 -8.93
C ALA A 134 2.72 5.51 -10.08
N GLU A 135 2.78 4.78 -11.20
CA GLU A 135 3.52 5.16 -12.40
C GLU A 135 3.09 6.56 -12.93
N SER A 136 1.77 6.77 -13.03
CA SER A 136 1.23 8.08 -13.45
C SER A 136 1.60 9.20 -12.48
N SER A 137 1.57 8.92 -11.17
CA SER A 137 1.90 9.91 -10.14
C SER A 137 3.39 10.24 -10.13
N LEU A 138 4.26 9.23 -10.24
CA LEU A 138 5.71 9.41 -10.31
C LEU A 138 6.11 10.26 -11.52
N ASN A 139 5.56 9.94 -12.69
CA ASN A 139 5.79 10.74 -13.90
C ASN A 139 5.32 12.19 -13.74
N HIS A 140 4.15 12.42 -13.12
CA HIS A 140 3.62 13.76 -12.89
C HIS A 140 4.48 14.56 -11.91
N LEU A 141 5.04 13.90 -10.90
CA LEU A 141 5.91 14.52 -9.89
C LEU A 141 7.37 14.70 -10.38
N GLY A 142 7.69 14.19 -11.56
CA GLY A 142 9.03 14.33 -12.16
C GLY A 142 10.07 13.40 -11.56
N TYR A 143 9.66 12.26 -11.02
CA TYR A 143 10.60 11.21 -10.62
C TYR A 143 11.22 10.57 -11.85
N PHE A 144 12.51 10.25 -11.75
CA PHE A 144 13.24 9.54 -12.79
C PHE A 144 13.42 8.07 -12.38
N GLU A 145 13.56 7.20 -13.39
CA GLU A 145 13.79 5.76 -13.18
C GLU A 145 15.05 5.55 -12.31
N ASP A 146 14.97 4.60 -11.37
CA ASP A 146 16.14 4.14 -10.60
C ASP A 146 17.13 3.47 -11.58
N GLU A 147 18.42 3.86 -11.54
CA GLU A 147 19.50 3.26 -12.36
C GLU A 147 19.91 1.87 -11.88
#